data_355cfd9c4267de9722aef8a767495b07
#
_entry.id   355cfd9c4267de9722aef8a767495b07
#
_cell.length_a   1.000
_cell.length_b   1.000
_cell.length_c   1.000
_cell.angle_alpha   90.00
_cell.angle_beta   90.00
_cell.angle_gamma   90.00
#
_symmetry.space_group_name_H-M   'P 1'
#
loop_
_entity.id
_entity.type
_entity.pdbx_description
1 polymer ?
#
loop_
_entity_poly.entity_id
_entity_poly.type
_entity_poly.pdbx_seq_one_letter_code
_entity_poly.pdbx_strand_id
1 'polypeptide(L)'
;MSQSAKEGAAMAFDVQKIRKDFPVLGSEVYGKPLVYLDNAASAQKPLQVIDRMSHFSTYEYANVHRGLHYLSNQATHAFEAARETTRGFLNAATPEQIIFTGGATDAINLVAYGFLEPQIEAGDEIILSEMEHHSNIVPWHFMRERQGAVLK
;
A
#
# COMPACT_ATOMS: atom_id res chain seq x y z
N MET A 1 -3.13 -35.13 38.92
CA MET A 1 -3.27 -33.64 38.97
C MET A 1 -3.14 -33.13 37.55
N SER A 2 -4.27 -32.83 36.95
CA SER A 2 -4.38 -32.41 35.57
C SER A 2 -4.18 -30.89 35.51
N GLN A 3 -3.10 -30.42 34.86
CA GLN A 3 -2.98 -29.01 34.43
C GLN A 3 -3.60 -28.90 33.04
N SER A 4 -4.79 -28.35 33.02
CA SER A 4 -5.47 -28.00 31.78
C SER A 4 -4.68 -26.93 31.02
N ALA A 5 -4.24 -27.28 29.83
CA ALA A 5 -3.76 -26.34 28.84
C ALA A 5 -4.90 -25.35 28.54
N LYS A 6 -4.75 -24.09 28.94
CA LYS A 6 -5.55 -23.00 28.38
C LYS A 6 -5.04 -22.74 26.95
N GLU A 7 -5.66 -23.40 26.01
CA GLU A 7 -5.56 -23.00 24.59
C GLU A 7 -6.07 -21.58 24.48
N GLY A 8 -5.19 -20.66 24.09
CA GLY A 8 -5.56 -19.30 23.76
C GLY A 8 -6.53 -19.33 22.58
N ALA A 9 -7.81 -19.06 22.84
CA ALA A 9 -8.79 -18.86 21.79
C ALA A 9 -8.27 -17.73 20.90
N ALA A 10 -7.91 -18.05 19.66
CA ALA A 10 -7.64 -17.06 18.62
C ALA A 10 -8.87 -16.14 18.55
N MET A 11 -8.67 -14.83 18.75
CA MET A 11 -9.78 -13.88 18.68
C MET A 11 -10.44 -14.03 17.32
N ALA A 12 -11.71 -14.44 17.30
CA ALA A 12 -12.48 -14.57 16.07
C ALA A 12 -12.49 -13.20 15.36
N PHE A 13 -12.24 -13.20 14.05
CA PHE A 13 -12.26 -11.98 13.22
C PHE A 13 -13.69 -11.40 13.22
N ASP A 14 -13.88 -10.31 13.96
CA ASP A 14 -15.19 -9.66 14.09
C ASP A 14 -15.44 -8.69 12.93
N VAL A 15 -16.02 -9.20 11.87
CA VAL A 15 -16.37 -8.42 10.67
C VAL A 15 -17.29 -7.24 11.00
N GLN A 16 -18.25 -7.41 11.92
CA GLN A 16 -19.21 -6.35 12.25
C GLN A 16 -18.57 -5.21 13.02
N LYS A 17 -17.58 -5.51 13.85
CA LYS A 17 -16.78 -4.50 14.53
C LYS A 17 -15.95 -3.71 13.52
N ILE A 18 -15.23 -4.40 12.62
CA ILE A 18 -14.38 -3.77 11.60
C ILE A 18 -15.20 -2.92 10.62
N ARG A 19 -16.39 -3.39 10.19
CA ARG A 19 -17.25 -2.62 9.30
C ARG A 19 -17.65 -1.25 9.85
N LYS A 20 -17.70 -1.06 11.15
CA LYS A 20 -18.02 0.24 11.78
C LYS A 20 -16.93 1.30 11.54
N ASP A 21 -15.70 0.88 11.26
CA ASP A 21 -14.61 1.79 10.92
C ASP A 21 -14.76 2.41 9.52
N PHE A 22 -15.70 1.88 8.69
CA PHE A 22 -15.94 2.31 7.32
C PHE A 22 -17.35 2.90 7.18
N PRO A 23 -17.52 4.22 7.39
CA PRO A 23 -18.86 4.84 7.42
C PRO A 23 -19.70 4.58 6.18
N VAL A 24 -19.09 4.52 4.99
CA VAL A 24 -19.78 4.25 3.73
C VAL A 24 -20.52 2.91 3.73
N LEU A 25 -20.02 1.91 4.46
CA LEU A 25 -20.66 0.59 4.54
C LEU A 25 -21.95 0.55 5.40
N GLY A 26 -22.26 1.65 6.10
CA GLY A 26 -23.52 1.88 6.78
C GLY A 26 -24.58 2.54 5.91
N SER A 27 -24.26 2.88 4.66
CA SER A 27 -25.19 3.54 3.75
C SER A 27 -26.24 2.59 3.18
N GLU A 28 -27.35 3.15 2.73
CA GLU A 28 -28.39 2.43 1.99
C GLU A 28 -28.45 2.91 0.53
N VAL A 29 -28.71 1.98 -0.37
CA VAL A 29 -28.89 2.25 -1.80
C VAL A 29 -30.20 1.60 -2.23
N TYR A 30 -31.13 2.39 -2.76
CA TYR A 30 -32.49 1.94 -3.14
C TYR A 30 -33.24 1.24 -2.00
N GLY A 31 -33.09 1.73 -0.75
CA GLY A 31 -33.73 1.15 0.43
C GLY A 31 -33.17 -0.21 0.88
N LYS A 32 -31.96 -0.55 0.45
CA LYS A 32 -31.24 -1.77 0.85
C LYS A 32 -29.85 -1.42 1.36
N PRO A 33 -29.30 -2.18 2.33
CA PRO A 33 -27.90 -1.98 2.76
C PRO A 33 -26.93 -2.05 1.60
N LEU A 34 -25.95 -1.13 1.60
CA LEU A 34 -24.89 -1.12 0.59
C LEU A 34 -24.09 -2.43 0.60
N VAL A 35 -23.99 -3.06 -0.56
CA VAL A 35 -23.02 -4.12 -0.84
C VAL A 35 -21.95 -3.53 -1.78
N TYR A 36 -20.72 -3.40 -1.28
CA TYR A 36 -19.58 -2.88 -2.05
C TYR A 36 -18.54 -3.98 -2.27
N LEU A 37 -18.34 -4.38 -3.52
CA LEU A 37 -17.47 -5.50 -3.92
C LEU A 37 -16.30 -5.05 -4.82
N ASP A 38 -16.08 -3.75 -4.95
CA ASP A 38 -15.07 -3.19 -5.86
C ASP A 38 -13.84 -2.60 -5.14
N ASN A 39 -13.46 -3.19 -4.00
CA ASN A 39 -12.29 -2.73 -3.25
C ASN A 39 -10.96 -2.95 -3.99
N ALA A 40 -10.93 -3.84 -4.99
CA ALA A 40 -9.75 -4.04 -5.82
C ALA A 40 -9.44 -2.81 -6.68
N ALA A 41 -10.48 -2.13 -7.19
CA ALA A 41 -10.33 -0.89 -7.94
C ALA A 41 -10.20 0.33 -7.01
N SER A 42 -11.04 0.41 -5.97
CA SER A 42 -11.07 1.55 -5.04
C SER A 42 -11.38 1.09 -3.61
N ALA A 43 -10.33 0.87 -2.82
CA ALA A 43 -10.49 0.50 -1.42
C ALA A 43 -11.16 1.62 -0.62
N GLN A 44 -12.21 1.27 0.12
CA GLN A 44 -12.82 2.20 1.07
C GLN A 44 -11.84 2.55 2.19
N LYS A 45 -11.93 3.78 2.68
CA LYS A 45 -11.02 4.28 3.72
C LYS A 45 -11.70 4.19 5.09
N PRO A 46 -11.01 3.65 6.10
CA PRO A 46 -11.51 3.69 7.46
C PRO A 46 -11.45 5.12 8.03
N LEU A 47 -12.32 5.38 8.99
CA LEU A 47 -12.46 6.70 9.61
C LEU A 47 -11.13 7.22 10.16
N GLN A 48 -10.31 6.36 10.77
CA GLN A 48 -9.00 6.72 11.30
C GLN A 48 -8.06 7.31 10.24
N VAL A 49 -8.11 6.80 8.99
CA VAL A 49 -7.33 7.34 7.87
C VAL A 49 -7.88 8.69 7.43
N ILE A 50 -9.21 8.81 7.31
CA ILE A 50 -9.87 10.06 6.91
C ILE A 50 -9.56 11.18 7.92
N ASP A 51 -9.72 10.88 9.21
CA ASP A 51 -9.48 11.83 10.30
C ASP A 51 -8.00 12.24 10.35
N ARG A 52 -7.07 11.30 10.16
CA ARG A 52 -5.63 11.61 10.13
C ARG A 52 -5.26 12.52 8.95
N MET A 53 -5.82 12.26 7.78
CA MET A 53 -5.60 13.10 6.59
C MET A 53 -6.17 14.51 6.79
N SER A 54 -7.38 14.61 7.33
CA SER A 54 -8.03 15.88 7.62
C SER A 54 -7.25 16.67 8.66
N HIS A 55 -6.83 16.04 9.74
CA HIS A 55 -6.03 16.65 10.79
C HIS A 55 -4.71 17.19 10.26
N PHE A 56 -3.98 16.38 9.49
CA PHE A 56 -2.72 16.80 8.87
C PHE A 56 -2.92 18.02 7.97
N SER A 57 -3.92 17.98 7.09
CA SER A 57 -4.20 19.08 6.15
C SER A 57 -4.60 20.36 6.86
N THR A 58 -5.26 20.26 8.01
CA THR A 58 -5.78 21.42 8.75
C THR A 58 -4.72 22.07 9.66
N TYR A 59 -3.87 21.25 10.32
CA TYR A 59 -3.05 21.73 11.42
C TYR A 59 -1.55 21.48 11.28
N GLU A 60 -1.12 20.56 10.41
CA GLU A 60 0.27 20.09 10.36
C GLU A 60 0.91 20.24 8.98
N TYR A 61 0.16 20.69 7.97
CA TYR A 61 0.61 20.68 6.58
C TYR A 61 1.85 21.54 6.36
N ALA A 62 2.95 20.91 5.98
CA ALA A 62 4.21 21.55 5.62
C ALA A 62 5.08 20.63 4.74
N ASN A 63 6.13 21.20 4.15
CA ASN A 63 7.15 20.43 3.43
C ASN A 63 7.84 19.45 4.37
N VAL A 64 8.04 18.22 3.90
CA VAL A 64 8.90 17.24 4.57
C VAL A 64 10.37 17.41 4.17
N HIS A 65 11.30 17.11 5.07
CA HIS A 65 12.77 17.02 4.92
C HIS A 65 13.55 18.34 4.69
N ARG A 66 12.97 19.40 4.13
CA ARG A 66 13.73 20.58 3.71
C ARG A 66 13.36 21.89 4.42
N GLY A 67 12.42 21.87 5.33
CA GLY A 67 12.06 23.05 6.10
C GLY A 67 12.82 23.14 7.41
N LEU A 68 13.17 24.37 7.81
CA LEU A 68 13.85 24.63 9.09
C LEU A 68 12.90 25.13 10.18
N HIS A 69 11.59 25.14 9.92
CA HIS A 69 10.59 25.62 10.86
C HIS A 69 9.83 24.46 11.53
N TYR A 70 9.13 24.76 12.62
CA TYR A 70 8.44 23.81 13.47
C TYR A 70 7.54 22.83 12.70
N LEU A 71 6.63 23.34 11.84
CA LEU A 71 5.68 22.49 11.10
C LEU A 71 6.39 21.52 10.15
N SER A 72 7.47 21.95 9.48
CA SER A 72 8.24 21.06 8.62
C SER A 72 8.92 19.94 9.40
N ASN A 73 9.43 20.23 10.59
CA ASN A 73 10.01 19.21 11.46
C ASN A 73 8.93 18.21 11.92
N GLN A 74 7.75 18.68 12.31
CA GLN A 74 6.64 17.82 12.69
C GLN A 74 6.16 16.94 11.52
N ALA A 75 5.99 17.52 10.33
CA ALA A 75 5.62 16.77 9.14
C ALA A 75 6.66 15.70 8.78
N THR A 76 7.96 16.03 8.89
CA THR A 76 9.05 15.09 8.66
C THR A 76 9.01 13.95 9.67
N HIS A 77 8.86 14.24 10.97
CA HIS A 77 8.75 13.21 12.00
C HIS A 77 7.56 12.27 11.75
N ALA A 78 6.40 12.83 11.41
CA ALA A 78 5.20 12.03 11.11
C ALA A 78 5.39 11.13 9.88
N PHE A 79 6.04 11.64 8.83
CA PHE A 79 6.34 10.90 7.62
C PHE A 79 7.31 9.74 7.88
N GLU A 80 8.40 9.98 8.61
CA GLU A 80 9.38 8.93 8.94
C GLU A 80 8.81 7.92 9.94
N ALA A 81 7.95 8.32 10.87
CA ALA A 81 7.24 7.39 11.74
C ALA A 81 6.29 6.46 10.94
N ALA A 82 5.62 6.97 9.90
CA ALA A 82 4.82 6.15 9.00
C ALA A 82 5.69 5.15 8.21
N ARG A 83 6.88 5.57 7.76
CA ARG A 83 7.86 4.71 7.10
C ARG A 83 8.31 3.58 8.02
N GLU A 84 8.64 3.89 9.26
CA GLU A 84 9.05 2.89 10.25
C GLU A 84 7.92 1.90 10.57
N THR A 85 6.68 2.38 10.69
CA THR A 85 5.51 1.51 10.87
C THR A 85 5.34 0.55 9.69
N THR A 86 5.49 1.05 8.47
CA THR A 86 5.42 0.24 7.24
C THR A 86 6.58 -0.76 7.18
N ARG A 87 7.79 -0.34 7.54
CA ARG A 87 8.96 -1.22 7.66
C ARG A 87 8.66 -2.41 8.58
N GLY A 88 8.15 -2.13 9.78
CA GLY A 88 7.80 -3.16 10.75
C GLY A 88 6.71 -4.11 10.24
N PHE A 89 5.69 -3.58 9.57
CA PHE A 89 4.59 -4.39 9.00
C PHE A 89 5.07 -5.33 7.90
N LEU A 90 5.97 -4.86 7.02
CA LEU A 90 6.54 -5.64 5.91
C LEU A 90 7.75 -6.48 6.31
N ASN A 91 8.19 -6.38 7.57
CA ASN A 91 9.40 -7.03 8.07
C ASN A 91 10.65 -6.68 7.24
N ALA A 92 10.74 -5.45 6.74
CA ALA A 92 11.92 -4.96 6.05
C ALA A 92 13.06 -4.69 7.05
N ALA A 93 14.31 -4.87 6.62
CA ALA A 93 15.47 -4.77 7.50
C ALA A 93 15.72 -3.32 7.95
N THR A 94 15.56 -2.35 7.03
CA THR A 94 15.80 -0.93 7.31
C THR A 94 14.69 -0.04 6.70
N PRO A 95 14.47 1.19 7.24
CA PRO A 95 13.47 2.11 6.70
C PRO A 95 13.73 2.53 5.25
N GLU A 96 14.99 2.56 4.82
CA GLU A 96 15.40 2.93 3.46
C GLU A 96 14.89 1.95 2.39
N GLN A 97 14.51 0.74 2.80
CA GLN A 97 13.87 -0.25 1.92
C GLN A 97 12.40 0.08 1.63
N ILE A 98 11.83 1.05 2.32
CA ILE A 98 10.45 1.47 2.13
C ILE A 98 10.42 2.72 1.25
N ILE A 99 9.85 2.59 0.07
CA ILE A 99 9.67 3.69 -0.88
C ILE A 99 8.17 3.94 -1.06
N PHE A 100 7.70 5.13 -0.68
CA PHE A 100 6.33 5.54 -0.92
C PHE A 100 6.18 6.08 -2.35
N THR A 101 5.17 5.61 -3.07
CA THR A 101 4.84 6.02 -4.44
C THR A 101 3.40 6.49 -4.54
N GLY A 102 3.01 7.04 -5.68
CA GLY A 102 1.63 7.47 -5.95
C GLY A 102 0.62 6.32 -6.07
N GLY A 103 1.10 5.08 -6.19
CA GLY A 103 0.28 3.88 -6.30
C GLY A 103 1.04 2.71 -6.92
N ALA A 104 0.39 1.55 -7.05
CA ALA A 104 1.01 0.33 -7.57
C ALA A 104 1.59 0.50 -9.00
N THR A 105 0.91 1.21 -9.88
CA THR A 105 1.42 1.50 -11.24
C THR A 105 2.75 2.24 -11.20
N ASP A 106 2.84 3.25 -10.34
CA ASP A 106 4.05 4.05 -10.17
C ASP A 106 5.19 3.21 -9.57
N ALA A 107 4.88 2.38 -8.57
CA ALA A 107 5.82 1.46 -7.96
C ALA A 107 6.38 0.44 -8.97
N ILE A 108 5.52 -0.16 -9.79
CA ILE A 108 5.94 -1.13 -10.80
C ILE A 108 6.81 -0.45 -11.86
N ASN A 109 6.44 0.74 -12.33
CA ASN A 109 7.25 1.49 -13.28
C ASN A 109 8.61 1.89 -12.67
N LEU A 110 8.65 2.25 -11.39
CA LEU A 110 9.91 2.54 -10.70
C LEU A 110 10.83 1.31 -10.70
N VAL A 111 10.29 0.12 -10.43
CA VAL A 111 11.06 -1.13 -10.51
C VAL A 111 11.49 -1.43 -11.93
N ALA A 112 10.58 -1.32 -12.91
CA ALA A 112 10.88 -1.63 -14.31
C ALA A 112 11.97 -0.72 -14.86
N TYR A 113 11.81 0.59 -14.75
CA TYR A 113 12.70 1.55 -15.40
C TYR A 113 13.88 2.00 -14.52
N GLY A 114 13.70 2.08 -13.21
CA GLY A 114 14.74 2.52 -12.29
C GLY A 114 15.69 1.41 -11.82
N PHE A 115 15.19 0.19 -11.73
CA PHE A 115 15.95 -0.94 -11.21
C PHE A 115 16.29 -1.97 -12.30
N LEU A 116 15.30 -2.45 -13.05
CA LEU A 116 15.51 -3.56 -13.98
C LEU A 116 16.15 -3.11 -15.31
N GLU A 117 15.66 -2.05 -15.94
CA GLU A 117 16.10 -1.61 -17.26
C GLU A 117 17.64 -1.43 -17.37
N PRO A 118 18.34 -0.89 -16.37
CA PRO A 118 19.81 -0.78 -16.42
C PRO A 118 20.59 -2.10 -16.31
N GLN A 119 19.92 -3.20 -15.95
CA GLN A 119 20.55 -4.47 -15.62
C GLN A 119 20.16 -5.61 -16.54
N ILE A 120 19.00 -5.50 -17.21
CA ILE A 120 18.43 -6.56 -18.04
C ILE A 120 19.18 -6.67 -19.37
N GLU A 121 19.45 -7.89 -19.78
CA GLU A 121 20.11 -8.22 -21.04
C GLU A 121 19.16 -8.96 -22.00
N ALA A 122 19.50 -8.95 -23.29
CA ALA A 122 18.73 -9.68 -24.28
C ALA A 122 18.74 -11.19 -23.99
N GLY A 123 17.55 -11.79 -23.90
CA GLY A 123 17.35 -13.18 -23.56
C GLY A 123 17.02 -13.43 -22.09
N ASP A 124 17.16 -12.43 -21.19
CA ASP A 124 16.69 -12.54 -19.82
C ASP A 124 15.18 -12.80 -19.76
N GLU A 125 14.75 -13.62 -18.82
CA GLU A 125 13.35 -14.04 -18.73
C GLU A 125 12.60 -13.29 -17.64
N ILE A 126 11.43 -12.75 -17.98
CA ILE A 126 10.46 -12.15 -17.05
C ILE A 126 9.21 -13.04 -17.03
N ILE A 127 8.85 -13.54 -15.86
CA ILE A 127 7.67 -14.39 -15.68
C ILE A 127 6.48 -13.53 -15.27
N LEU A 128 5.36 -13.66 -15.98
CA LEU A 128 4.11 -12.97 -15.71
C LEU A 128 2.97 -13.97 -15.58
N SER A 129 1.99 -13.69 -14.73
CA SER A 129 0.74 -14.44 -14.76
C SER A 129 -0.25 -13.83 -15.78
N GLU A 130 -1.16 -14.65 -16.32
CA GLU A 130 -2.23 -14.15 -17.20
C GLU A 130 -3.27 -13.28 -16.47
N MET A 131 -3.28 -13.33 -15.14
CA MET A 131 -4.26 -12.62 -14.30
C MET A 131 -3.80 -11.23 -13.87
N GLU A 132 -2.67 -10.75 -14.37
CA GLU A 132 -2.11 -9.47 -13.96
C GLU A 132 -2.95 -8.27 -14.45
N HIS A 133 -2.96 -7.23 -13.63
CA HIS A 133 -3.44 -5.92 -14.07
C HIS A 133 -2.48 -5.33 -15.11
N HIS A 134 -2.99 -4.55 -16.07
CA HIS A 134 -2.19 -3.95 -17.16
C HIS A 134 -0.94 -3.20 -16.66
N SER A 135 -1.00 -2.58 -15.48
CA SER A 135 0.17 -1.91 -14.88
C SER A 135 1.34 -2.85 -14.60
N ASN A 136 1.06 -4.16 -14.44
CA ASN A 136 2.07 -5.20 -14.24
C ASN A 136 2.25 -6.10 -15.47
N ILE A 137 1.82 -5.62 -16.65
CA ILE A 137 2.04 -6.28 -17.93
C ILE A 137 2.80 -5.34 -18.88
N VAL A 138 2.29 -4.13 -19.06
CA VAL A 138 2.76 -3.19 -20.09
C VAL A 138 4.24 -2.80 -19.93
N PRO A 139 4.77 -2.50 -18.73
CA PRO A 139 6.20 -2.17 -18.56
C PRO A 139 7.12 -3.30 -19.05
N TRP A 140 6.74 -4.55 -18.80
CA TRP A 140 7.52 -5.72 -19.19
C TRP A 140 7.50 -5.98 -20.70
N HIS A 141 6.40 -5.65 -21.38
CA HIS A 141 6.36 -5.63 -22.85
C HIS A 141 7.37 -4.62 -23.42
N PHE A 142 7.53 -3.45 -22.78
CA PHE A 142 8.55 -2.49 -23.20
C PHE A 142 9.97 -3.01 -22.96
N MET A 143 10.22 -3.77 -21.88
CA MET A 143 11.51 -4.44 -21.67
C MET A 143 11.79 -5.45 -22.77
N ARG A 144 10.78 -6.25 -23.17
CA ARG A 144 10.90 -7.16 -24.31
C ARG A 144 11.27 -6.42 -25.61
N GLU A 145 10.57 -5.34 -25.92
CA GLU A 145 10.74 -4.61 -27.19
C GLU A 145 12.04 -3.84 -27.25
N ARG A 146 12.47 -3.25 -26.14
CA ARG A 146 13.62 -2.33 -26.10
C ARG A 146 14.93 -3.04 -25.75
N GLN A 147 14.88 -4.03 -24.88
CA GLN A 147 16.04 -4.71 -24.32
C GLN A 147 16.18 -6.16 -24.79
N GLY A 148 15.18 -6.70 -25.50
CA GLY A 148 15.21 -8.09 -25.96
C GLY A 148 14.90 -9.13 -24.88
N ALA A 149 14.27 -8.74 -23.77
CA ALA A 149 13.81 -9.66 -22.74
C ALA A 149 12.77 -10.65 -23.28
N VAL A 150 12.66 -11.81 -22.67
CA VAL A 150 11.69 -12.87 -23.00
C VAL A 150 10.61 -12.91 -21.96
N LEU A 151 9.35 -12.70 -22.36
CA LEU A 151 8.19 -12.85 -21.45
C LEU A 151 7.71 -14.31 -21.45
N LYS A 152 7.54 -14.87 -20.27
CA LYS A 152 7.02 -16.22 -20.01
C LYS A 152 5.68 -16.18 -19.28
#